data_7240f5158595afa15882a7adb3500908
#
_entry.id   7240f5158595afa15882a7adb3500908
#
_cell.length_a   1.000
_cell.length_b   1.000
_cell.length_c   1.000
_cell.angle_alpha   90.00
_cell.angle_beta   90.00
_cell.angle_gamma   90.00
#
_symmetry.space_group_name_H-M   'P 1'
#
loop_
_entity.id
_entity.type
_entity.pdbx_description
1 polymer ?
#
loop_
_entity_poly.entity_id
_entity_poly.type
_entity_poly.pdbx_seq_one_letter_code
_entity_poly.pdbx_strand_id
1 'polypeptide(L)'
;MYSATIEIPKGTDRRIHMSYDKSGFVDLGPIKEQVPVNEGLMPVHYGYLDNTLNKEEGDEVDVLVFSKNAYNIGDKVEVEVDGMLTREDDDHKIIAHDTSEKDFVFQALPEADQKLILEFMGYKSKIVAIESREQAIAYVKNCLGK
;
A
#
# COMPACT_ATOMS: atom_id res chain seq x y z
N MET A 1 16.38 1.86 -2.09
CA MET A 1 15.50 0.73 -1.70
C MET A 1 14.95 0.97 -0.31
N TYR A 2 13.75 0.52 -0.08
CA TYR A 2 13.06 0.66 1.21
C TYR A 2 12.60 -0.72 1.66
N SER A 3 12.38 -0.88 2.96
CA SER A 3 11.80 -2.09 3.51
C SER A 3 10.32 -1.89 3.78
N ALA A 4 9.51 -2.84 3.35
CA ALA A 4 8.07 -2.85 3.60
C ALA A 4 7.70 -4.06 4.45
N THR A 5 6.63 -3.92 5.23
CA THR A 5 6.03 -5.02 5.97
C THR A 5 4.65 -5.28 5.41
N ILE A 6 4.39 -6.53 5.03
CA ILE A 6 3.09 -6.91 4.46
C ILE A 6 2.09 -7.13 5.58
N GLU A 7 0.97 -6.39 5.53
CA GLU A 7 -0.14 -6.55 6.45
C GLU A 7 -1.28 -7.38 5.84
N ILE A 8 -1.60 -7.10 4.57
CA ILE A 8 -2.70 -7.76 3.87
C ILE A 8 -2.17 -8.30 2.55
N PRO A 9 -1.86 -9.60 2.48
CA PRO A 9 -1.41 -10.20 1.21
C PRO A 9 -2.48 -10.12 0.13
N LYS A 10 -2.05 -10.02 -1.12
CA LYS A 10 -2.95 -10.01 -2.28
C LYS A 10 -3.87 -11.24 -2.25
N GLY A 11 -5.15 -11.01 -2.49
CA GLY A 11 -6.14 -12.08 -2.56
C GLY A 11 -6.73 -12.49 -1.22
N THR A 12 -6.33 -11.86 -0.12
CA THR A 12 -6.91 -12.12 1.20
C THR A 12 -8.01 -11.12 1.52
N ASP A 13 -8.89 -11.47 2.47
CA ASP A 13 -10.13 -10.75 2.71
C ASP A 13 -10.26 -10.14 4.11
N ARG A 14 -9.18 -10.19 4.92
CA ARG A 14 -9.21 -9.67 6.30
C ARG A 14 -8.43 -8.38 6.41
N ARG A 15 -8.95 -7.43 7.19
CA ARG A 15 -8.27 -6.17 7.50
C ARG A 15 -7.27 -6.43 8.61
N ILE A 16 -6.04 -6.75 8.24
CA ILE A 16 -4.95 -6.99 9.19
C ILE A 16 -4.15 -5.69 9.31
N HIS A 17 -3.88 -5.27 10.53
CA HIS A 17 -3.19 -4.02 10.80
C HIS A 17 -2.19 -4.20 11.95
N MET A 18 -1.01 -3.58 11.81
CA MET A 18 -0.06 -3.54 12.93
C MET A 18 -0.64 -2.68 14.04
N SER A 19 -0.58 -3.18 15.27
CA SER A 19 -1.09 -2.44 16.43
C SER A 19 -0.26 -1.18 16.67
N TYR A 20 -0.86 -0.18 17.31
CA TYR A 20 -0.17 1.08 17.62
C TYR A 20 1.06 0.88 18.51
N ASP A 21 1.01 -0.08 19.43
CA ASP A 21 2.14 -0.38 20.30
C ASP A 21 3.17 -1.31 19.66
N LYS A 22 2.96 -1.67 18.39
CA LYS A 22 3.82 -2.54 17.59
C LYS A 22 4.01 -3.93 18.18
N SER A 23 3.10 -4.38 19.02
CA SER A 23 3.17 -5.70 19.65
C SER A 23 2.74 -6.84 18.74
N GLY A 24 2.04 -6.56 17.64
CA GLY A 24 1.63 -7.58 16.70
C GLY A 24 0.52 -7.11 15.77
N PHE A 25 0.10 -8.00 14.89
CA PHE A 25 -0.97 -7.72 13.94
C PHE A 25 -2.33 -8.02 14.57
N VAL A 26 -3.29 -7.17 14.28
CA VAL A 26 -4.67 -7.36 14.72
C VAL A 26 -5.58 -7.51 13.51
N ASP A 27 -6.60 -8.36 13.65
CA ASP A 27 -7.61 -8.59 12.63
C ASP A 27 -8.81 -7.68 12.94
N LEU A 28 -9.06 -6.72 12.05
CA LEU A 28 -10.12 -5.73 12.23
C LEU A 28 -11.42 -6.12 11.52
N GLY A 29 -11.53 -7.37 11.06
CA GLY A 29 -12.71 -7.87 10.41
C GLY A 29 -12.59 -8.00 8.90
N PRO A 30 -13.68 -8.38 8.21
CA PRO A 30 -13.66 -8.52 6.76
C PRO A 30 -13.46 -7.19 6.06
N ILE A 31 -12.63 -7.18 5.01
CA ILE A 31 -12.45 -6.00 4.16
C ILE A 31 -13.78 -5.58 3.54
N LYS A 32 -14.58 -6.55 3.12
CA LYS A 32 -15.84 -6.31 2.41
C LYS A 32 -16.83 -5.41 3.14
N GLU A 33 -16.79 -5.41 4.47
CA GLU A 33 -17.66 -4.53 5.27
C GLU A 33 -17.38 -3.06 5.02
N GLN A 34 -16.15 -2.71 4.65
CA GLN A 34 -15.75 -1.32 4.41
C GLN A 34 -15.48 -1.01 2.94
N VAL A 35 -14.94 -1.98 2.20
CA VAL A 35 -14.62 -1.83 0.79
C VAL A 35 -15.15 -3.05 0.03
N PRO A 36 -16.38 -2.99 -0.49
CA PRO A 36 -16.98 -4.13 -1.19
C PRO A 36 -16.45 -4.35 -2.61
N VAL A 37 -15.56 -3.51 -3.08
CA VAL A 37 -14.90 -3.65 -4.38
C VAL A 37 -14.12 -4.96 -4.40
N ASN A 38 -14.10 -5.64 -5.55
CA ASN A 38 -13.37 -6.92 -5.74
C ASN A 38 -13.80 -7.99 -4.72
N GLU A 39 -15.08 -7.96 -4.31
CA GLU A 39 -15.64 -8.86 -3.30
C GLU A 39 -14.88 -8.80 -1.95
N GLY A 40 -14.23 -7.69 -1.67
CA GLY A 40 -13.45 -7.50 -0.45
C GLY A 40 -12.11 -8.21 -0.44
N LEU A 41 -11.63 -8.63 -1.61
CA LEU A 41 -10.29 -9.23 -1.73
C LEU A 41 -9.27 -8.16 -2.06
N MET A 42 -8.15 -8.15 -1.33
CA MET A 42 -7.09 -7.16 -1.57
C MET A 42 -6.48 -7.37 -2.97
N PRO A 43 -6.51 -6.36 -3.85
CA PRO A 43 -6.07 -6.54 -5.24
C PRO A 43 -4.56 -6.49 -5.46
N VAL A 44 -3.81 -6.18 -4.42
CA VAL A 44 -2.34 -6.05 -4.46
C VAL A 44 -1.83 -6.30 -3.04
N HIS A 45 -0.56 -6.68 -2.87
CA HIS A 45 0.00 -6.77 -1.52
C HIS A 45 -0.04 -5.40 -0.86
N TYR A 46 -0.52 -5.33 0.37
CA TYR A 46 -0.74 -4.10 1.09
C TYR A 46 -0.01 -4.14 2.43
N GLY A 47 0.64 -3.06 2.77
CA GLY A 47 1.33 -2.98 4.04
C GLY A 47 1.82 -1.57 4.30
N TYR A 48 2.96 -1.46 4.98
CA TYR A 48 3.53 -0.16 5.31
C TYR A 48 5.05 -0.16 5.09
N LEU A 49 5.59 1.02 4.87
CA LEU A 49 7.03 1.21 4.78
C LEU A 49 7.59 1.32 6.20
N ASP A 50 8.60 0.50 6.48
CA ASP A 50 9.24 0.48 7.80
C ASP A 50 9.90 1.83 8.10
N ASN A 51 9.91 2.21 9.36
CA ASN A 51 10.57 3.42 9.84
C ASN A 51 10.04 4.70 9.19
N THR A 52 8.75 4.74 8.90
CA THR A 52 8.07 5.93 8.38
C THR A 52 6.96 6.36 9.33
N LEU A 53 6.57 7.63 9.23
CA LEU A 53 5.44 8.18 9.97
C LEU A 53 4.66 9.13 9.06
N ASN A 54 3.40 8.80 8.84
CA ASN A 54 2.43 9.73 8.26
C ASN A 54 1.86 10.56 9.41
N LYS A 55 2.29 11.81 9.50
CA LYS A 55 1.94 12.69 10.63
C LYS A 55 0.44 12.96 10.72
N GLU A 56 -0.24 12.95 9.58
CA GLU A 56 -1.69 13.21 9.55
C GLU A 56 -2.48 12.04 10.16
N GLU A 57 -1.99 10.81 9.97
CA GLU A 57 -2.67 9.61 10.45
C GLU A 57 -2.08 9.09 11.77
N GLY A 58 -0.87 9.51 12.13
CA GLY A 58 -0.18 9.01 13.32
C GLY A 58 0.31 7.58 13.18
N ASP A 59 0.48 7.09 11.97
CA ASP A 59 0.83 5.71 11.65
C ASP A 59 1.88 5.68 10.54
N GLU A 60 2.39 4.50 10.23
CA GLU A 60 3.34 4.34 9.13
C GLU A 60 2.72 4.71 7.79
N VAL A 61 3.57 4.97 6.80
CA VAL A 61 3.12 5.25 5.44
C VAL A 61 2.72 3.94 4.76
N ASP A 62 1.49 3.89 4.24
CA ASP A 62 0.96 2.72 3.55
C ASP A 62 1.62 2.53 2.18
N VAL A 63 1.80 1.26 1.80
CA VAL A 63 2.43 0.91 0.53
C VAL A 63 1.68 -0.22 -0.17
N LEU A 64 1.56 -0.10 -1.48
CA LEU A 64 1.07 -1.15 -2.37
C LEU A 64 2.31 -1.79 -3.01
N VAL A 65 2.50 -3.09 -2.78
CA VAL A 65 3.68 -3.79 -3.28
C VAL A 65 3.29 -4.68 -4.45
N PHE A 66 3.75 -4.32 -5.64
CA PHE A 66 3.54 -5.11 -6.85
C PHE A 66 4.64 -6.16 -6.95
N SER A 67 4.23 -7.42 -7.12
CA SER A 67 5.15 -8.56 -7.07
C SER A 67 4.57 -9.75 -7.79
N LYS A 68 5.43 -10.63 -8.28
CA LYS A 68 5.07 -11.95 -8.77
C LYS A 68 5.16 -13.01 -7.66
N ASN A 69 5.65 -12.62 -6.49
CA ASN A 69 5.78 -13.52 -5.35
C ASN A 69 4.53 -13.51 -4.49
N ALA A 70 4.30 -14.61 -3.77
CA ALA A 70 3.31 -14.67 -2.71
C ALA A 70 3.97 -14.26 -1.40
N TYR A 71 3.22 -13.56 -0.54
CA TYR A 71 3.72 -13.14 0.77
C TYR A 71 2.72 -13.52 1.86
N ASN A 72 3.21 -13.61 3.07
CA ASN A 72 2.41 -13.85 4.26
C ASN A 72 2.38 -12.58 5.12
N ILE A 73 1.41 -12.52 6.04
CA ILE A 73 1.32 -11.43 7.01
C ILE A 73 2.63 -11.34 7.78
N GLY A 74 3.20 -10.14 7.84
CA GLY A 74 4.44 -9.89 8.56
C GLY A 74 5.72 -10.06 7.75
N ASP A 75 5.62 -10.52 6.51
CA ASP A 75 6.81 -10.65 5.66
C ASP A 75 7.43 -9.29 5.39
N LYS A 76 8.77 -9.26 5.42
CA LYS A 76 9.55 -8.09 5.07
C LYS A 76 9.99 -8.19 3.62
N VAL A 77 9.85 -7.10 2.89
CA VAL A 77 10.13 -7.06 1.45
C VAL A 77 10.92 -5.82 1.12
N GLU A 78 12.00 -5.97 0.35
CA GLU A 78 12.70 -4.80 -0.20
C GLU A 78 11.97 -4.32 -1.43
N VAL A 79 11.71 -3.02 -1.49
CA VAL A 79 10.92 -2.42 -2.58
C VAL A 79 11.59 -1.16 -3.12
N GLU A 80 11.28 -0.87 -4.38
CA GLU A 80 11.58 0.42 -5.01
C GLU A 80 10.28 1.20 -5.14
N VAL A 81 10.33 2.48 -4.82
CA VAL A 81 9.19 3.38 -4.90
C VAL A 81 9.01 3.86 -6.33
N ASP A 82 7.79 3.74 -6.84
CA ASP A 82 7.47 4.09 -8.24
C ASP A 82 6.53 5.28 -8.37
N GLY A 83 5.75 5.55 -7.36
CA GLY A 83 4.77 6.61 -7.40
C GLY A 83 3.94 6.64 -6.13
N MET A 84 2.85 7.41 -6.15
CA MET A 84 1.98 7.55 -4.98
C MET A 84 0.57 7.89 -5.42
N LEU A 85 -0.41 7.25 -4.80
CA LEU A 85 -1.81 7.66 -4.90
C LEU A 85 -2.09 8.64 -3.77
N THR A 86 -2.38 9.90 -4.11
CA THR A 86 -2.77 10.89 -3.11
C THR A 86 -4.29 10.86 -2.93
N ARG A 87 -4.73 10.93 -1.69
CA ARG A 87 -6.15 10.86 -1.33
C ARG A 87 -6.57 12.10 -0.56
N GLU A 88 -7.85 12.42 -0.58
CA GLU A 88 -8.39 13.59 0.10
C GLU A 88 -8.18 13.56 1.62
N ASP A 89 -8.11 12.36 2.21
CA ASP A 89 -7.93 12.18 3.66
C ASP A 89 -6.46 12.20 4.11
N ASP A 90 -5.53 12.50 3.21
CA ASP A 90 -4.08 12.50 3.46
C ASP A 90 -3.50 11.12 3.82
N ASP A 91 -4.29 10.08 3.75
CA ASP A 91 -3.82 8.70 3.92
C ASP A 91 -3.38 8.17 2.54
N HIS A 92 -2.23 8.63 2.10
CA HIS A 92 -1.70 8.32 0.77
C HIS A 92 -1.18 6.88 0.69
N LYS A 93 -1.15 6.34 -0.52
CA LYS A 93 -0.68 4.97 -0.77
C LYS A 93 0.51 5.01 -1.71
N ILE A 94 1.68 4.60 -1.23
CA ILE A 94 2.87 4.50 -2.06
C ILE A 94 2.70 3.33 -3.03
N ILE A 95 3.11 3.54 -4.28
CA ILE A 95 3.18 2.49 -5.29
C ILE A 95 4.63 2.02 -5.35
N ALA A 96 4.86 0.74 -5.13
CA ALA A 96 6.21 0.18 -5.12
C ALA A 96 6.21 -1.23 -5.73
N HIS A 97 7.39 -1.72 -6.06
CA HIS A 97 7.55 -3.08 -6.57
C HIS A 97 8.77 -3.75 -5.93
N ASP A 98 8.77 -5.08 -5.92
CA ASP A 98 9.92 -5.85 -5.45
C ASP A 98 10.80 -6.30 -6.62
N THR A 99 11.84 -7.09 -6.33
CA THR A 99 12.81 -7.53 -7.34
C THR A 99 12.25 -8.50 -8.37
N SER A 100 11.05 -9.08 -8.12
CA SER A 100 10.40 -9.98 -9.08
C SER A 100 9.80 -9.23 -10.26
N GLU A 101 9.54 -7.93 -10.12
CA GLU A 101 9.00 -7.08 -11.17
C GLU A 101 10.11 -6.19 -11.72
N LYS A 102 10.50 -6.40 -12.97
CA LYS A 102 11.51 -5.57 -13.62
C LYS A 102 10.86 -4.44 -14.40
N ASP A 103 11.45 -3.25 -14.36
CA ASP A 103 10.97 -2.09 -15.12
C ASP A 103 9.49 -1.80 -14.88
N PHE A 104 9.06 -1.93 -13.61
CA PHE A 104 7.66 -1.75 -13.24
C PHE A 104 7.21 -0.32 -13.48
N VAL A 105 6.07 -0.16 -14.16
CA VAL A 105 5.39 1.12 -14.35
C VAL A 105 3.90 0.87 -14.11
N PHE A 106 3.31 1.54 -13.14
CA PHE A 106 1.89 1.35 -12.80
C PHE A 106 1.00 1.59 -14.02
N GLN A 107 1.29 2.63 -14.79
CA GLN A 107 0.49 3.01 -15.97
C GLN A 107 0.64 2.03 -17.13
N ALA A 108 1.62 1.10 -17.05
CA ALA A 108 1.78 0.05 -18.06
C ALA A 108 1.04 -1.24 -17.70
N LEU A 109 0.43 -1.31 -16.51
CA LEU A 109 -0.44 -2.43 -16.15
C LEU A 109 -1.64 -2.51 -17.09
N PRO A 110 -2.26 -3.70 -17.27
CA PRO A 110 -3.54 -3.78 -17.97
C PRO A 110 -4.53 -2.78 -17.40
N GLU A 111 -5.31 -2.15 -18.28
CA GLU A 111 -6.24 -1.08 -17.88
C GLU A 111 -7.24 -1.56 -16.81
N ALA A 112 -7.68 -2.81 -16.92
CA ALA A 112 -8.60 -3.39 -15.92
C ALA A 112 -7.96 -3.46 -14.54
N ASP A 113 -6.66 -3.78 -14.46
CA ASP A 113 -5.95 -3.85 -13.19
C ASP A 113 -5.77 -2.47 -12.58
N GLN A 114 -5.39 -1.48 -13.38
CA GLN A 114 -5.30 -0.10 -12.93
C GLN A 114 -6.63 0.38 -12.35
N LYS A 115 -7.71 0.14 -13.10
CA LYS A 115 -9.05 0.55 -12.70
C LYS A 115 -9.46 -0.10 -11.37
N LEU A 116 -9.20 -1.39 -11.23
CA LEU A 116 -9.54 -2.12 -10.00
C LEU A 116 -8.83 -1.54 -8.79
N ILE A 117 -7.52 -1.28 -8.91
CA ILE A 117 -6.74 -0.72 -7.82
C ILE A 117 -7.22 0.68 -7.46
N LEU A 118 -7.49 1.52 -8.45
CA LEU A 118 -7.98 2.87 -8.21
C LEU A 118 -9.38 2.87 -7.58
N GLU A 119 -10.26 1.99 -8.00
CA GLU A 119 -11.59 1.86 -7.38
C GLU A 119 -11.49 1.38 -5.94
N PHE A 120 -10.63 0.39 -5.69
CA PHE A 120 -10.45 -0.16 -4.35
C PHE A 120 -9.87 0.88 -3.41
N MET A 121 -8.77 1.51 -3.78
CA MET A 121 -8.06 2.47 -2.93
C MET A 121 -8.80 3.80 -2.84
N GLY A 122 -9.65 4.12 -3.79
CA GLY A 122 -10.44 5.34 -3.79
C GLY A 122 -11.85 5.19 -3.22
N TYR A 123 -12.21 4.01 -2.71
CA TYR A 123 -13.58 3.76 -2.28
C TYR A 123 -13.98 4.59 -1.06
N LYS A 124 -13.12 4.62 -0.03
CA LYS A 124 -13.40 5.34 1.23
C LYS A 124 -12.96 6.79 1.19
N SER A 125 -12.01 7.12 0.33
CA SER A 125 -11.50 8.48 0.20
C SER A 125 -11.05 8.68 -1.23
N LYS A 126 -11.51 9.76 -1.86
CA LYS A 126 -11.26 10.03 -3.26
C LYS A 126 -9.76 10.16 -3.54
N ILE A 127 -9.31 9.51 -4.61
CA ILE A 127 -7.94 9.68 -5.12
C ILE A 127 -7.89 11.01 -5.85
N VAL A 128 -6.97 11.87 -5.45
CA VAL A 128 -6.78 13.20 -6.02
C VAL A 128 -5.85 13.14 -7.23
N ALA A 129 -4.75 12.38 -7.11
CA ALA A 129 -3.75 12.30 -8.17
C ALA A 129 -2.91 11.03 -8.04
N ILE A 130 -2.23 10.69 -9.14
CA ILE A 130 -1.19 9.67 -9.16
C ILE A 130 0.12 10.45 -9.32
N GLU A 131 0.90 10.51 -8.25
CA GLU A 131 2.13 11.29 -8.22
C GLU A 131 3.30 10.52 -8.83
N SER A 132 4.29 11.27 -9.35
CA SER A 132 5.48 10.71 -9.96
C SER A 132 6.38 10.01 -8.94
N ARG A 133 7.36 9.25 -9.45
CA ARG A 133 8.38 8.63 -8.62
C ARG A 133 9.11 9.66 -7.77
N GLU A 134 9.51 10.78 -8.37
CA GLU A 134 10.27 11.83 -7.67
C GLU A 134 9.47 12.40 -6.52
N GLN A 135 8.19 12.68 -6.74
CA GLN A 135 7.32 13.22 -5.69
C GLN A 135 7.07 12.18 -4.60
N ALA A 136 6.88 10.92 -4.98
CA ALA A 136 6.68 9.84 -4.01
C ALA A 136 7.92 9.65 -3.14
N ILE A 137 9.11 9.63 -3.73
CA ILE A 137 10.36 9.49 -2.99
C ILE A 137 10.55 10.68 -2.03
N ALA A 138 10.26 11.90 -2.48
CA ALA A 138 10.34 13.07 -1.62
C ALA A 138 9.40 12.96 -0.41
N TYR A 139 8.18 12.49 -0.64
CA TYR A 139 7.21 12.26 0.43
C TYR A 139 7.72 11.23 1.44
N VAL A 140 8.22 10.08 0.96
CA VAL A 140 8.75 9.03 1.82
C VAL A 140 9.92 9.56 2.66
N LYS A 141 10.85 10.30 2.05
CA LYS A 141 11.99 10.86 2.76
C LYS A 141 11.55 11.81 3.88
N ASN A 142 10.51 12.60 3.66
CA ASN A 142 9.95 13.47 4.69
C ASN A 142 9.28 12.69 5.83
N CYS A 143 8.86 11.48 5.56
CA CYS A 143 8.18 10.63 6.55
C CYS A 143 9.13 9.67 7.28
N LEU A 144 10.38 9.57 6.87
CA LEU A 144 11.33 8.67 7.53
C LEU A 144 11.51 9.06 9.00
N GLY A 145 11.51 8.06 9.87
CA GLY A 145 11.72 8.22 11.31
C GLY A 145 13.14 8.64 11.64
N LYS A 146 13.26 9.33 12.75
CA LYS A 146 14.55 9.80 13.27
C LYS A 146 15.03 8.90 14.40
#